data_0c17e35d7d1c4581cdec2807c8de367d
#
_entry.id   0c17e35d7d1c4581cdec2807c8de367d
#
_cell.length_a   1.000
_cell.length_b   1.000
_cell.length_c   1.000
_cell.angle_alpha   90.00
_cell.angle_beta   90.00
_cell.angle_gamma   90.00
#
_symmetry.space_group_name_H-M   'P 1'
#
loop_
_entity.id
_entity.type
_entity.pdbx_description
1 polymer ?
#
loop_
_entity_poly.entity_id
_entity_poly.type
_entity_poly.pdbx_seq_one_letter_code
_entity_poly.pdbx_strand_id
1 'polypeptide(L)'
;MKDSLKRRRYMIVRDQYEGFHKYEDAPAEVAFLKYRHRHMFKWTAKIEVFHDNRELEFYMVKDVIKKEIMPFVVMLDNLGSCEQQAERILDGLLNAYGPDRYYSVIVSEDGENDGEIEWNPDR
;
A
#
# COMPACT_ATOMS: atom_id res chain seq x y z
N MET A 1 -21.28 17.29 -15.31
CA MET A 1 -21.72 15.89 -15.21
C MET A 1 -20.98 14.96 -16.17
N LYS A 2 -21.05 15.20 -17.47
CA LYS A 2 -20.30 14.40 -18.45
C LYS A 2 -18.81 14.39 -18.17
N ASP A 3 -18.26 15.52 -17.78
CA ASP A 3 -16.84 15.68 -17.50
C ASP A 3 -16.41 14.88 -16.27
N SER A 4 -17.24 14.81 -15.22
CA SER A 4 -16.93 14.05 -14.02
C SER A 4 -16.95 12.54 -14.25
N LEU A 5 -17.66 12.04 -15.28
CA LEU A 5 -17.63 10.64 -15.68
C LEU A 5 -16.36 10.27 -16.44
N LYS A 6 -15.73 11.28 -17.08
CA LYS A 6 -14.49 11.09 -17.84
C LYS A 6 -13.24 11.32 -17.02
N ARG A 7 -13.37 12.07 -15.93
CA ARG A 7 -12.25 12.38 -15.05
C ARG A 7 -12.35 11.54 -13.79
N ARG A 8 -11.27 10.89 -13.46
CA ARG A 8 -11.12 10.23 -12.17
C ARG A 8 -10.16 11.04 -11.34
N ARG A 9 -10.45 11.13 -10.06
CA ARG A 9 -9.68 11.93 -9.12
C ARG A 9 -9.14 11.02 -8.03
N TYR A 10 -7.92 11.27 -7.65
CA TYR A 10 -7.26 10.47 -6.63
C TYR A 10 -6.55 11.38 -5.65
N MET A 11 -6.49 10.94 -4.40
CA MET A 11 -5.54 11.47 -3.46
C MET A 11 -4.45 10.42 -3.27
N ILE A 12 -3.21 10.86 -3.06
CA ILE A 12 -2.07 9.97 -2.94
C ILE A 12 -1.27 10.39 -1.71
N VAL A 13 -1.02 9.45 -0.82
CA VAL A 13 -0.20 9.66 0.36
C VAL A 13 0.93 8.65 0.37
N ARG A 14 2.06 9.04 0.97
CA ARG A 14 3.29 8.23 1.02
C ARG A 14 3.90 8.31 2.40
N ASP A 15 4.49 7.21 2.82
CA ASP A 15 5.33 7.19 4.01
C ASP A 15 6.24 5.96 3.93
N GLN A 16 6.89 5.62 5.02
CA GLN A 16 7.83 4.51 5.05
C GLN A 16 7.87 3.86 6.42
N TYR A 17 8.35 2.63 6.46
CA TYR A 17 8.63 1.92 7.70
C TYR A 17 9.83 1.02 7.51
N GLU A 18 10.60 0.85 8.57
CA GLU A 18 11.69 -0.11 8.60
C GLU A 18 11.10 -1.50 8.87
N GLY A 19 11.61 -2.50 8.19
CA GLY A 19 11.16 -3.85 8.42
C GLY A 19 12.12 -4.89 7.92
N PHE A 20 11.78 -6.15 8.21
CA PHE A 20 12.58 -7.31 7.87
C PHE A 20 11.74 -8.31 7.12
N HIS A 21 12.34 -8.95 6.14
CA HIS A 21 11.71 -10.07 5.46
C HIS A 21 12.76 -11.09 5.00
N LYS A 22 12.29 -12.23 4.53
CA LYS A 22 13.13 -13.26 3.93
C LYS A 22 12.32 -14.00 2.89
N TYR A 23 13.01 -14.54 1.90
CA TYR A 23 12.42 -15.35 0.85
C TYR A 23 12.91 -16.77 1.04
N GLU A 24 12.18 -17.59 1.81
CA GLU A 24 12.61 -18.93 2.22
C GLU A 24 12.87 -19.86 1.02
N ASP A 25 12.07 -19.75 -0.03
CA ASP A 25 12.18 -20.58 -1.23
C ASP A 25 13.00 -19.91 -2.33
N ALA A 26 13.91 -19.01 -1.98
CA ALA A 26 14.70 -18.26 -2.95
C ALA A 26 15.47 -19.21 -3.89
N PRO A 27 15.40 -18.99 -5.22
CA PRO A 27 16.19 -19.76 -6.16
C PRO A 27 17.69 -19.53 -5.96
N ALA A 28 18.51 -20.45 -6.49
CA ALA A 28 19.96 -20.43 -6.28
C ALA A 28 20.61 -19.11 -6.69
N GLU A 29 20.11 -18.46 -7.74
CA GLU A 29 20.64 -17.20 -8.27
C GLU A 29 20.54 -16.05 -7.27
N VAL A 30 19.59 -16.15 -6.33
CA VAL A 30 19.37 -15.14 -5.31
C VAL A 30 19.26 -15.76 -3.92
N ALA A 31 20.07 -16.79 -3.68
CA ALA A 31 20.03 -17.56 -2.43
C ALA A 31 20.23 -16.71 -1.17
N PHE A 32 20.91 -15.57 -1.30
CA PHE A 32 21.10 -14.62 -0.19
C PHE A 32 19.79 -14.08 0.36
N LEU A 33 18.70 -14.11 -0.42
CA LEU A 33 17.40 -13.65 0.03
C LEU A 33 16.71 -14.60 1.02
N LYS A 34 17.24 -15.80 1.21
CA LYS A 34 16.71 -16.77 2.20
C LYS A 34 16.87 -16.29 3.63
N TYR A 35 17.85 -15.45 3.87
CA TYR A 35 18.17 -14.97 5.21
C TYR A 35 17.40 -13.69 5.51
N ARG A 36 16.98 -13.53 6.75
CA ARG A 36 16.28 -12.34 7.21
C ARG A 36 17.13 -11.10 6.95
N HIS A 37 16.59 -10.13 6.24
CA HIS A 37 17.31 -8.89 5.89
C HIS A 37 16.39 -7.69 6.02
N ARG A 38 17.01 -6.54 6.24
CA ARG A 38 16.34 -5.28 6.53
C ARG A 38 16.21 -4.43 5.26
N HIS A 39 15.04 -3.77 5.16
CA HIS A 39 14.83 -2.69 4.17
C HIS A 39 14.10 -1.53 4.82
N MET A 40 14.22 -0.36 4.22
CA MET A 40 13.28 0.72 4.43
C MET A 40 12.18 0.53 3.39
N PHE A 41 11.02 0.07 3.84
CA PHE A 41 9.88 -0.11 2.95
C PHE A 41 9.16 1.22 2.79
N LYS A 42 8.99 1.66 1.55
CA LYS A 42 8.29 2.90 1.22
C LYS A 42 6.97 2.54 0.57
N TRP A 43 5.88 3.12 1.08
CA TRP A 43 4.58 2.80 0.54
C TRP A 43 3.90 4.03 -0.05
N THR A 44 3.09 3.80 -1.06
CA THR A 44 2.25 4.79 -1.71
C THR A 44 0.84 4.24 -1.76
N ALA A 45 -0.12 5.01 -1.24
CA ALA A 45 -1.53 4.66 -1.29
C ALA A 45 -2.27 5.68 -2.15
N LYS A 46 -2.92 5.20 -3.21
CA LYS A 46 -3.71 5.99 -4.14
C LYS A 46 -5.16 5.63 -3.91
N ILE A 47 -5.99 6.61 -3.59
CA ILE A 47 -7.39 6.40 -3.22
C ILE A 47 -8.25 7.31 -4.09
N GLU A 48 -9.24 6.73 -4.75
CA GLU A 48 -10.19 7.50 -5.55
C GLU A 48 -11.01 8.43 -4.67
N VAL A 49 -11.19 9.67 -5.12
CA VAL A 49 -12.05 10.66 -4.50
C VAL A 49 -13.04 11.21 -5.53
N PHE A 50 -14.14 11.80 -5.07
CA PHE A 50 -15.27 12.12 -5.94
C PHE A 50 -15.50 13.62 -6.15
N HIS A 51 -14.66 14.45 -5.53
CA HIS A 51 -14.64 15.89 -5.82
C HIS A 51 -13.23 16.46 -5.58
N ASP A 52 -13.02 17.70 -5.96
CA ASP A 52 -11.70 18.33 -6.03
C ASP A 52 -11.23 18.98 -4.73
N ASN A 53 -12.03 19.00 -3.69
CA ASN A 53 -11.73 19.80 -2.51
C ASN A 53 -11.64 18.94 -1.24
N ARG A 54 -10.59 18.14 -1.14
CA ARG A 54 -10.23 17.45 0.10
C ARG A 54 -11.34 16.59 0.68
N GLU A 55 -11.99 15.78 -0.15
CA GLU A 55 -12.94 14.78 0.35
C GLU A 55 -12.26 13.88 1.39
N LEU A 56 -11.00 13.51 1.11
CA LEU A 56 -10.12 12.82 2.05
C LEU A 56 -8.87 13.68 2.21
N GLU A 57 -8.60 14.12 3.42
CA GLU A 57 -7.48 15.02 3.71
C GLU A 57 -6.20 14.23 4.00
N PHE A 58 -5.07 14.66 3.46
CA PHE A 58 -3.82 13.91 3.50
C PHE A 58 -3.38 13.50 4.90
N TYR A 59 -3.35 14.43 5.84
CA TYR A 59 -2.88 14.13 7.19
C TYR A 59 -3.83 13.20 7.94
N MET A 60 -5.13 13.36 7.72
CA MET A 60 -6.14 12.50 8.34
C MET A 60 -6.05 11.07 7.81
N VAL A 61 -5.85 10.91 6.50
CA VAL A 61 -5.67 9.59 5.90
C VAL A 61 -4.38 8.94 6.38
N LYS A 62 -3.27 9.69 6.41
CA LYS A 62 -2.00 9.16 6.93
C LYS A 62 -2.12 8.75 8.39
N ASP A 63 -2.87 9.50 9.18
CA ASP A 63 -3.09 9.17 10.59
C ASP A 63 -3.87 7.85 10.74
N VAL A 64 -4.92 7.65 9.94
CA VAL A 64 -5.66 6.38 9.91
C VAL A 64 -4.73 5.23 9.53
N ILE A 65 -3.92 5.41 8.49
CA ILE A 65 -3.01 4.36 8.05
C ILE A 65 -2.01 4.02 9.15
N LYS A 66 -1.41 5.01 9.78
CA LYS A 66 -0.42 4.79 10.85
C LYS A 66 -1.01 4.10 12.07
N LYS A 67 -2.20 4.50 12.49
CA LYS A 67 -2.79 4.03 13.75
C LYS A 67 -3.59 2.74 13.58
N GLU A 68 -4.29 2.58 12.47
CA GLU A 68 -5.24 1.50 12.29
C GLU A 68 -4.77 0.42 11.31
N ILE A 69 -3.87 0.72 10.40
CA ILE A 69 -3.43 -0.20 9.35
C ILE A 69 -2.01 -0.71 9.58
N MET A 70 -1.05 0.18 9.79
CA MET A 70 0.36 -0.19 9.95
C MET A 70 0.62 -1.21 11.06
N PRO A 71 -0.03 -1.17 12.22
CA PRO A 71 0.21 -2.19 13.24
C PRO A 71 -0.02 -3.61 12.73
N PHE A 72 -0.98 -3.81 11.82
CA PHE A 72 -1.26 -5.12 11.23
C PHE A 72 -0.31 -5.46 10.08
N VAL A 73 0.28 -4.47 9.44
CA VAL A 73 1.25 -4.68 8.36
C VAL A 73 2.60 -5.12 8.92
N VAL A 74 3.05 -4.50 10.01
CA VAL A 74 4.41 -4.68 10.54
C VAL A 74 4.51 -5.69 11.67
N MET A 75 3.41 -6.32 12.07
CA MET A 75 3.38 -7.24 13.21
C MET A 75 4.12 -8.56 12.98
N LEU A 76 4.35 -8.92 11.74
CA LEU A 76 4.96 -10.19 11.38
C LEU A 76 6.48 -10.08 11.43
N ASP A 77 7.15 -11.13 11.91
CA ASP A 77 8.60 -11.19 11.93
C ASP A 77 9.18 -11.24 10.51
N ASN A 78 8.48 -11.93 9.60
CA ASN A 78 8.75 -11.88 8.17
C ASN A 78 7.61 -11.12 7.51
N LEU A 79 7.88 -9.91 7.02
CA LEU A 79 6.86 -9.08 6.38
C LEU A 79 6.42 -9.62 5.02
N GLY A 80 7.19 -10.53 4.45
CA GLY A 80 6.86 -11.12 3.16
C GLY A 80 7.27 -10.23 1.99
N SER A 81 6.73 -10.53 0.82
CA SER A 81 6.99 -9.77 -0.40
C SER A 81 6.37 -8.38 -0.33
N CYS A 82 6.83 -7.49 -1.21
CA CYS A 82 6.21 -6.16 -1.34
C CYS A 82 4.74 -6.28 -1.73
N GLU A 83 4.36 -7.23 -2.58
CA GLU A 83 2.95 -7.45 -2.96
C GLU A 83 2.13 -7.89 -1.75
N GLN A 84 2.64 -8.77 -0.91
CA GLN A 84 1.94 -9.21 0.31
C GLN A 84 1.76 -8.07 1.30
N GLN A 85 2.77 -7.22 1.45
CA GLN A 85 2.68 -6.03 2.30
C GLN A 85 1.66 -5.04 1.74
N ALA A 86 1.68 -4.81 0.42
CA ALA A 86 0.72 -3.94 -0.25
C ALA A 86 -0.71 -4.46 -0.08
N GLU A 87 -0.92 -5.77 -0.15
CA GLU A 87 -2.24 -6.37 0.05
C GLU A 87 -2.78 -6.12 1.46
N ARG A 88 -1.93 -6.22 2.48
CA ARG A 88 -2.36 -5.92 3.85
C ARG A 88 -2.74 -4.46 4.04
N ILE A 89 -2.02 -3.54 3.38
CA ILE A 89 -2.38 -2.12 3.41
C ILE A 89 -3.71 -1.92 2.70
N LEU A 90 -3.89 -2.54 1.53
CA LEU A 90 -5.14 -2.45 0.78
C LEU A 90 -6.33 -2.95 1.59
N ASP A 91 -6.19 -4.09 2.26
CA ASP A 91 -7.26 -4.62 3.12
C ASP A 91 -7.67 -3.60 4.18
N GLY A 92 -6.71 -2.93 4.77
CA GLY A 92 -6.97 -1.87 5.75
C GLY A 92 -7.70 -0.67 5.13
N LEU A 93 -7.31 -0.27 3.93
CA LEU A 93 -7.97 0.83 3.22
C LEU A 93 -9.40 0.49 2.84
N LEU A 94 -9.65 -0.74 2.38
CA LEU A 94 -10.99 -1.22 2.07
C LEU A 94 -11.88 -1.20 3.31
N ASN A 95 -11.33 -1.60 4.44
CA ASN A 95 -12.06 -1.57 5.71
C ASN A 95 -12.36 -0.13 6.15
N ALA A 96 -11.44 0.80 5.94
CA ALA A 96 -11.58 2.18 6.39
C ALA A 96 -12.48 3.02 5.48
N TYR A 97 -12.39 2.84 4.17
CA TYR A 97 -13.01 3.75 3.18
C TYR A 97 -13.99 3.05 2.23
N GLY A 98 -14.11 1.73 2.29
CA GLY A 98 -15.11 0.98 1.57
C GLY A 98 -14.70 0.48 0.19
N PRO A 99 -15.48 -0.45 -0.38
CA PRO A 99 -15.12 -1.13 -1.64
C PRO A 99 -15.53 -0.38 -2.91
N ASP A 100 -16.20 0.78 -2.80
CA ASP A 100 -16.74 1.50 -3.95
C ASP A 100 -15.77 2.52 -4.55
N ARG A 101 -14.51 2.45 -4.15
CA ARG A 101 -13.45 3.33 -4.65
C ARG A 101 -12.40 2.48 -5.35
N TYR A 102 -11.73 3.07 -6.33
CA TYR A 102 -10.49 2.50 -6.85
C TYR A 102 -9.36 2.77 -5.86
N TYR A 103 -8.50 1.79 -5.70
CA TYR A 103 -7.28 1.91 -4.89
C TYR A 103 -6.10 1.35 -5.66
N SER A 104 -4.93 1.91 -5.41
CA SER A 104 -3.67 1.29 -5.75
C SER A 104 -2.73 1.43 -4.55
N VAL A 105 -2.08 0.35 -4.19
CA VAL A 105 -1.06 0.37 -3.14
C VAL A 105 0.23 -0.17 -3.70
N ILE A 106 1.29 0.58 -3.53
CA ILE A 106 2.65 0.22 -3.95
C ILE A 106 3.50 0.14 -2.71
N VAL A 107 4.26 -0.94 -2.57
CA VAL A 107 5.30 -1.07 -1.53
C VAL A 107 6.63 -1.27 -2.23
N SER A 108 7.62 -0.51 -1.82
CA SER A 108 8.95 -0.47 -2.42
C SER A 108 10.02 -0.90 -1.41
N GLU A 109 11.00 -1.65 -1.87
CA GLU A 109 12.23 -1.91 -1.11
C GLU A 109 13.19 -0.74 -1.38
N ASP A 110 13.42 0.09 -0.37
CA ASP A 110 14.36 1.22 -0.42
C ASP A 110 14.10 2.21 -1.57
N GLY A 111 12.93 2.17 -2.18
CA GLY A 111 12.59 3.01 -3.32
C GLY A 111 13.12 2.48 -4.66
N GLU A 112 13.64 1.26 -4.70
CA GLU A 112 14.27 0.71 -5.90
C GLU A 112 13.39 -0.25 -6.69
N ASN A 113 12.69 -1.14 -5.98
CA ASN A 113 11.85 -2.17 -6.61
C ASN A 113 10.50 -2.19 -5.90
N ASP A 114 9.43 -2.33 -6.64
CA ASP A 114 8.07 -2.18 -6.15
C ASP A 114 7.22 -3.41 -6.39
N GLY A 115 6.31 -3.66 -5.44
CA GLY A 115 5.15 -4.52 -5.68
C GLY A 115 3.89 -3.66 -5.60
N GLU A 116 2.93 -3.91 -6.46
CA GLU A 116 1.71 -3.12 -6.54
C GLU A 116 0.48 -4.02 -6.56
N ILE A 117 -0.57 -3.59 -5.86
CA ILE A 117 -1.90 -4.19 -5.93
C ILE A 117 -2.93 -3.09 -6.19
N GLU A 118 -3.85 -3.38 -7.11
CA GLU A 118 -4.96 -2.48 -7.42
C GLU A 118 -6.28 -3.13 -7.06
N TRP A 119 -7.24 -2.31 -6.66
CA TRP A 119 -8.62 -2.71 -6.43
C TRP A 119 -9.52 -1.89 -7.35
N ASN A 120 -10.31 -2.58 -8.18
CA ASN A 120 -11.29 -1.95 -9.06
C ASN A 120 -12.69 -2.15 -8.46
N PRO A 121 -13.45 -1.06 -8.25
CA PRO A 121 -14.82 -1.19 -7.74
C PRO A 121 -15.76 -1.77 -8.80
N ASP A 122 -16.85 -2.39 -8.32
CA ASP A 122 -17.89 -2.98 -9.18
C ASP A 122 -18.88 -1.90 -9.67
N ARG A 123 -18.45 -1.04 -10.62
CA ARG A 123 -19.32 0.01 -11.15
C ARG A 123 -18.88 0.51 -12.51
#